data_fcb09605c1f878ca0df172a8b9407b82
#
_entry.id   fcb09605c1f878ca0df172a8b9407b82
#
_cell.length_a   1.000
_cell.length_b   1.000
_cell.length_c   1.000
_cell.angle_alpha   90.00
_cell.angle_beta   90.00
_cell.angle_gamma   90.00
#
_symmetry.space_group_name_H-M   'P 1'
#
loop_
_entity.id
_entity.type
_entity.pdbx_description
1 polymer ?
#
loop_
_entity_poly.entity_id
_entity_poly.type
_entity_poly.pdbx_seq_one_letter_code
_entity_poly.pdbx_strand_id
1 'polypeptide(L)'
;MSKATIALITTGGVVPEGNPDKVQSASAQKWAKYDVSDLDELKGKFVTIHGGFDPVYCNAKADRVAPLDQLTRLKKEGVIGNVFKYFYTTTGTGTSVANSKRFGKEIGQELKDANVDGVIMTSTXGTCTRCGATMVKEIERYGIPIVHMATITTISQSVGANRIIPTVAIPYPVGNPELGAREDSMREEMVERAIKALETKVDKPTIFKS
;
A
#
# COMPACT_ATOMS: atom_id res chain seq x y z
N MET A 1 3.24 0.59 18.92
CA MET A 1 3.56 -0.12 17.67
C MET A 1 4.44 -1.35 17.85
N SER A 2 5.23 -1.43 18.90
CA SER A 2 6.17 -2.55 19.01
C SER A 2 5.51 -3.93 19.09
N LYS A 3 4.22 -3.97 19.41
CA LYS A 3 3.48 -5.24 19.42
C LYS A 3 2.44 -5.33 18.30
N ALA A 4 2.39 -4.33 17.43
CA ALA A 4 1.34 -4.24 16.41
C ALA A 4 1.64 -5.12 15.20
N THR A 5 0.60 -5.73 14.66
CA THR A 5 0.67 -6.43 13.37
C THR A 5 0.20 -5.47 12.28
N ILE A 6 1.04 -5.25 11.28
CA ILE A 6 0.79 -4.29 10.21
C ILE A 6 0.62 -5.05 8.89
N ALA A 7 -0.46 -4.75 8.18
CA ALA A 7 -0.72 -5.35 6.86
C ALA A 7 -0.38 -4.38 5.74
N LEU A 8 -0.08 -4.92 4.59
CA LEU A 8 0.30 -4.15 3.40
C LEU A 8 -0.69 -4.42 2.27
N ILE A 9 -1.21 -3.34 1.67
CA ILE A 9 -2.14 -3.41 0.53
C ILE A 9 -1.66 -2.43 -0.54
N THR A 10 -1.83 -2.78 -1.80
CA THR A 10 -1.55 -1.83 -2.86
C THR A 10 -2.63 -1.87 -3.94
N THR A 11 -2.90 -0.70 -4.54
CA THR A 11 -3.70 -0.64 -5.77
C THR A 11 -2.82 -0.51 -7.00
N GLY A 12 -1.53 -0.72 -6.83
CA GLY A 12 -0.55 -0.62 -7.91
C GLY A 12 -0.37 -1.86 -8.76
N GLY A 13 -1.22 -2.86 -8.61
CA GLY A 13 -1.18 -4.04 -9.47
C GLY A 13 0.04 -4.92 -9.31
N VAL A 14 0.60 -4.97 -8.10
CA VAL A 14 1.82 -5.76 -7.84
C VAL A 14 1.40 -7.20 -7.53
N VAL A 15 1.89 -8.13 -8.34
CA VAL A 15 1.50 -9.55 -8.27
C VAL A 15 2.74 -10.42 -8.43
N PRO A 16 2.67 -11.70 -8.04
CA PRO A 16 3.79 -12.60 -8.33
C PRO A 16 4.04 -12.67 -9.83
N GLU A 17 5.28 -12.85 -10.20
CA GLU A 17 5.65 -12.97 -11.60
C GLU A 17 4.77 -14.02 -12.26
N GLY A 18 4.23 -13.68 -13.44
CA GLY A 18 3.30 -14.57 -14.14
C GLY A 18 1.83 -14.31 -13.82
N ASN A 19 1.55 -13.47 -12.81
CA ASN A 19 0.18 -13.06 -12.47
C ASN A 19 -0.74 -14.29 -12.38
N PRO A 20 -0.47 -15.19 -11.43
CA PRO A 20 -1.18 -16.48 -11.38
C PRO A 20 -2.69 -16.35 -11.17
N ASP A 21 -3.16 -15.29 -10.54
CA ASP A 21 -4.59 -15.12 -10.32
C ASP A 21 -5.25 -14.23 -11.35
N LYS A 22 -4.52 -13.84 -12.37
CA LYS A 22 -5.06 -13.08 -13.51
C LYS A 22 -5.78 -11.83 -13.09
N VAL A 23 -5.14 -11.06 -12.20
CA VAL A 23 -5.66 -9.75 -11.82
C VAL A 23 -5.61 -8.85 -13.05
N GLN A 24 -6.69 -8.12 -13.30
CA GLN A 24 -6.77 -7.28 -14.49
C GLN A 24 -5.77 -6.10 -14.40
N SER A 25 -5.28 -5.68 -15.55
CA SER A 25 -4.34 -4.55 -15.62
C SER A 25 -5.03 -3.20 -15.53
N ALA A 26 -6.34 -3.18 -15.64
CA ALA A 26 -7.18 -1.99 -15.51
C ALA A 26 -8.60 -2.43 -15.24
N SER A 27 -9.40 -1.53 -14.66
CA SER A 27 -10.83 -1.81 -14.41
C SER A 27 -11.00 -3.13 -13.67
N ALA A 28 -10.31 -3.26 -12.55
CA ALA A 28 -10.22 -4.54 -11.86
C ALA A 28 -11.57 -5.02 -11.36
N GLN A 29 -11.79 -6.32 -11.52
CA GLN A 29 -12.99 -6.99 -11.02
C GLN A 29 -12.72 -7.79 -9.75
N LYS A 30 -11.44 -7.88 -9.36
CA LYS A 30 -11.07 -8.67 -8.19
C LYS A 30 -9.80 -8.13 -7.54
N TRP A 31 -9.59 -8.55 -6.32
CA TRP A 31 -8.34 -8.37 -5.60
C TRP A 31 -7.74 -9.75 -5.35
N ALA A 32 -6.48 -9.76 -4.94
CA ALA A 32 -5.81 -11.01 -4.62
C ALA A 32 -4.97 -10.84 -3.37
N LYS A 33 -4.60 -11.94 -2.74
CA LYS A 33 -3.68 -11.91 -1.61
C LYS A 33 -2.64 -13.00 -1.78
N TYR A 34 -1.45 -12.72 -1.27
CA TYR A 34 -0.32 -13.65 -1.39
C TYR A 34 0.38 -13.77 -0.07
N ASP A 35 0.66 -15.01 0.31
CA ASP A 35 1.38 -15.29 1.56
C ASP A 35 2.83 -14.87 1.39
N VAL A 36 3.24 -13.84 2.10
CA VAL A 36 4.61 -13.32 2.05
C VAL A 36 5.38 -13.59 3.34
N SER A 37 4.88 -14.53 4.17
CA SER A 37 5.49 -14.76 5.46
C SER A 37 6.93 -15.28 5.37
N ASP A 38 7.31 -15.90 4.25
CA ASP A 38 8.68 -16.38 4.05
C ASP A 38 9.56 -15.41 3.28
N LEU A 39 9.06 -14.19 3.00
CA LEU A 39 9.78 -13.21 2.20
C LEU A 39 10.18 -12.02 3.06
N ASP A 40 11.38 -11.51 2.81
CA ASP A 40 11.82 -10.25 3.41
C ASP A 40 11.53 -9.06 2.51
N GLU A 41 11.30 -9.31 1.21
CA GLU A 41 11.06 -8.25 0.23
C GLU A 41 10.34 -8.85 -0.96
N LEU A 42 9.75 -7.98 -1.77
CA LEU A 42 9.08 -8.41 -3.00
C LEU A 42 10.02 -8.48 -4.19
N LYS A 43 11.16 -7.82 -4.11
CA LYS A 43 12.12 -7.75 -5.20
C LYS A 43 12.46 -9.14 -5.72
N GLY A 44 12.45 -9.28 -7.05
CA GLY A 44 12.82 -10.53 -7.70
C GLY A 44 11.72 -11.56 -7.81
N LYS A 45 10.61 -11.36 -7.12
CA LYS A 45 9.51 -12.32 -7.14
C LYS A 45 8.18 -11.72 -7.58
N PHE A 46 8.05 -10.40 -7.51
CA PHE A 46 6.82 -9.69 -7.85
C PHE A 46 7.08 -8.68 -8.96
N VAL A 47 6.03 -8.41 -9.75
CA VAL A 47 6.04 -7.44 -10.84
C VAL A 47 4.75 -6.66 -10.80
N THR A 48 4.65 -5.57 -11.59
CA THR A 48 3.36 -4.90 -11.74
C THR A 48 2.71 -5.28 -13.06
N ILE A 49 1.38 -5.42 -13.01
CA ILE A 49 0.59 -5.57 -14.21
C ILE A 49 -0.31 -4.37 -14.44
N HIS A 50 -0.13 -3.31 -13.64
CA HIS A 50 -0.93 -2.09 -13.71
C HIS A 50 -0.69 -1.40 -15.06
N GLY A 51 -1.78 -1.13 -15.78
CA GLY A 51 -1.68 -0.55 -17.12
C GLY A 51 -1.48 0.95 -17.16
N GLY A 52 -1.37 1.60 -16.02
CA GLY A 52 -1.33 3.06 -15.96
C GLY A 52 0.03 3.68 -15.72
N PHE A 53 1.10 2.90 -15.56
CA PHE A 53 2.41 3.48 -15.38
C PHE A 53 3.52 2.57 -15.94
N ASP A 54 4.70 3.17 -16.12
CA ASP A 54 5.86 2.46 -16.64
C ASP A 54 6.29 1.38 -15.65
N PRO A 55 6.30 0.11 -16.03
CA PRO A 55 6.60 -0.98 -15.10
C PRO A 55 8.08 -1.17 -14.79
N VAL A 56 8.97 -0.50 -15.50
CA VAL A 56 10.40 -0.80 -15.44
C VAL A 56 10.93 -0.70 -14.01
N TYR A 57 10.61 0.37 -13.29
CA TYR A 57 11.16 0.59 -11.96
C TYR A 57 10.54 -0.33 -10.92
N CYS A 58 9.26 -0.61 -11.05
CA CYS A 58 8.59 -1.55 -10.16
C CYS A 58 9.11 -2.97 -10.40
N ASN A 59 9.27 -3.35 -11.66
CA ASN A 59 9.73 -4.71 -11.95
C ASN A 59 11.17 -4.94 -11.51
N ALA A 60 11.97 -3.88 -11.46
CA ALA A 60 13.32 -3.99 -10.91
C ALA A 60 13.30 -4.18 -9.39
N LYS A 61 12.34 -3.56 -8.71
CA LYS A 61 12.20 -3.70 -7.26
C LYS A 61 10.77 -3.32 -6.90
N ALA A 62 9.92 -4.34 -6.78
CA ALA A 62 8.49 -4.09 -6.54
C ALA A 62 8.24 -3.40 -5.20
N ASP A 63 9.19 -3.47 -4.29
CA ASP A 63 9.09 -2.75 -3.01
C ASP A 63 9.01 -1.23 -3.20
N ARG A 64 9.40 -0.72 -4.37
CA ARG A 64 9.21 0.70 -4.69
C ARG A 64 7.74 1.09 -4.79
N VAL A 65 6.86 0.11 -4.94
CA VAL A 65 5.41 0.37 -4.98
C VAL A 65 4.75 -0.16 -3.72
N ALA A 66 5.14 -1.33 -3.24
CA ALA A 66 4.58 -1.94 -2.04
C ALA A 66 5.74 -2.33 -1.12
N PRO A 67 6.04 -1.53 -0.11
CA PRO A 67 7.32 -1.62 0.61
C PRO A 67 7.38 -2.71 1.67
N LEU A 68 7.28 -3.96 1.25
CA LEU A 68 7.40 -5.07 2.19
C LEU A 68 8.77 -5.06 2.87
N ASP A 69 9.83 -4.73 2.12
CA ASP A 69 11.18 -4.73 2.68
C ASP A 69 11.30 -3.78 3.86
N GLN A 70 10.61 -2.64 3.80
CA GLN A 70 10.69 -1.68 4.88
C GLN A 70 9.90 -2.16 6.11
N LEU A 71 8.77 -2.81 5.91
CA LEU A 71 8.06 -3.40 7.05
C LEU A 71 8.88 -4.51 7.69
N THR A 72 9.55 -5.31 6.88
CA THR A 72 10.45 -6.35 7.39
C THR A 72 11.56 -5.72 8.25
N ARG A 73 12.15 -4.63 7.77
CA ARG A 73 13.19 -3.92 8.52
C ARG A 73 12.65 -3.42 9.87
N LEU A 74 11.46 -2.82 9.85
CA LEU A 74 10.89 -2.27 11.09
C LEU A 74 10.56 -3.38 12.09
N LYS A 75 10.14 -4.54 11.60
CA LYS A 75 9.92 -5.66 12.48
C LYS A 75 11.24 -6.12 13.12
N LYS A 76 12.29 -6.24 12.31
CA LYS A 76 13.60 -6.66 12.82
C LYS A 76 14.16 -5.68 13.84
N GLU A 77 13.87 -4.39 13.68
CA GLU A 77 14.32 -3.38 14.61
C GLU A 77 13.41 -3.23 15.83
N GLY A 78 12.31 -3.96 15.87
CA GLY A 78 11.41 -3.89 17.01
C GLY A 78 10.46 -2.71 17.03
N VAL A 79 10.39 -1.95 15.92
CA VAL A 79 9.49 -0.80 15.82
C VAL A 79 8.03 -1.26 15.67
N ILE A 80 7.80 -2.32 14.89
CA ILE A 80 6.50 -2.98 14.84
C ILE A 80 6.68 -4.41 15.32
N GLY A 81 5.56 -5.05 15.69
CA GLY A 81 5.62 -6.40 16.24
C GLY A 81 5.65 -7.48 15.18
N ASN A 82 4.91 -7.29 14.10
CA ASN A 82 4.81 -8.31 13.07
C ASN A 82 4.33 -7.71 11.78
N VAL A 83 4.68 -8.38 10.67
CA VAL A 83 4.13 -8.08 9.36
C VAL A 83 3.06 -9.14 9.08
N PHE A 84 1.84 -8.69 8.77
CA PHE A 84 0.77 -9.64 8.49
C PHE A 84 1.15 -10.52 7.32
N LYS A 85 0.82 -11.80 7.42
CA LYS A 85 1.32 -12.79 6.46
C LYS A 85 0.80 -12.60 5.04
N TYR A 86 -0.36 -11.97 4.86
CA TYR A 86 -0.90 -11.76 3.52
C TYR A 86 -0.67 -10.33 3.04
N PHE A 87 -0.15 -10.23 1.83
CA PHE A 87 -0.04 -8.98 1.09
C PHE A 87 -1.22 -8.92 0.12
N TYR A 88 -1.97 -7.83 0.14
CA TYR A 88 -3.18 -7.68 -0.67
C TYR A 88 -2.91 -6.75 -1.85
N THR A 89 -3.47 -7.08 -3.01
CA THR A 89 -3.22 -6.30 -4.21
C THR A 89 -4.45 -6.26 -5.12
N THR A 90 -4.58 -5.15 -5.83
CA THR A 90 -5.48 -5.03 -6.96
C THR A 90 -4.92 -3.95 -7.88
N THR A 91 -5.58 -3.73 -9.02
CA THR A 91 -5.19 -2.66 -9.95
C THR A 91 -6.24 -1.57 -9.88
N GLY A 92 -5.80 -0.39 -9.43
CA GLY A 92 -6.76 0.70 -9.18
C GLY A 92 -7.14 1.51 -10.41
N THR A 93 -6.31 1.47 -11.48
CA THR A 93 -6.59 2.32 -12.64
C THR A 93 -7.89 1.89 -13.30
N GLY A 94 -8.79 2.85 -13.48
CA GLY A 94 -10.08 2.60 -14.11
C GLY A 94 -11.06 1.77 -13.30
N THR A 95 -10.70 1.41 -12.07
CA THR A 95 -11.56 0.55 -11.25
C THR A 95 -12.72 1.35 -10.68
N SER A 96 -13.91 0.81 -10.79
CA SER A 96 -15.13 1.51 -10.39
C SER A 96 -15.17 1.75 -8.88
N VAL A 97 -15.92 2.77 -8.49
CA VAL A 97 -16.15 3.03 -7.07
C VAL A 97 -16.84 1.85 -6.41
N ALA A 98 -17.80 1.24 -7.11
CA ALA A 98 -18.52 0.09 -6.54
C ALA A 98 -17.58 -1.07 -6.25
N ASN A 99 -16.68 -1.39 -7.20
CA ASN A 99 -15.72 -2.45 -6.97
C ASN A 99 -14.71 -2.08 -5.88
N SER A 100 -14.27 -0.82 -5.86
CA SER A 100 -13.34 -0.38 -4.83
C SER A 100 -13.95 -0.54 -3.44
N LYS A 101 -15.23 -0.19 -3.28
CA LYS A 101 -15.92 -0.37 -2.01
C LYS A 101 -16.01 -1.85 -1.64
N ARG A 102 -16.36 -2.68 -2.61
CA ARG A 102 -16.46 -4.13 -2.36
C ARG A 102 -15.12 -4.70 -1.93
N PHE A 103 -14.04 -4.31 -2.62
CA PHE A 103 -12.70 -4.77 -2.25
C PHE A 103 -12.36 -4.36 -0.81
N GLY A 104 -12.63 -3.10 -0.49
CA GLY A 104 -12.33 -2.60 0.85
C GLY A 104 -13.11 -3.32 1.93
N LYS A 105 -14.39 -3.60 1.66
CA LYS A 105 -15.22 -4.33 2.63
C LYS A 105 -14.71 -5.76 2.83
N GLU A 106 -14.40 -6.44 1.73
CA GLU A 106 -13.96 -7.82 1.82
C GLU A 106 -12.62 -7.94 2.52
N ILE A 107 -11.66 -7.09 2.14
CA ILE A 107 -10.35 -7.12 2.76
C ILE A 107 -10.44 -6.68 4.22
N GLY A 108 -11.22 -5.63 4.49
CA GLY A 108 -11.39 -5.15 5.86
C GLY A 108 -11.93 -6.22 6.79
N GLN A 109 -12.88 -7.02 6.31
CA GLN A 109 -13.41 -8.11 7.11
C GLN A 109 -12.32 -9.14 7.44
N GLU A 110 -11.48 -9.47 6.45
CA GLU A 110 -10.38 -10.40 6.70
C GLU A 110 -9.40 -9.86 7.73
N LEU A 111 -9.07 -8.57 7.61
CA LEU A 111 -8.12 -7.95 8.53
C LEU A 111 -8.68 -7.87 9.93
N LYS A 112 -9.97 -7.56 10.05
CA LYS A 112 -10.65 -7.53 11.34
C LYS A 112 -10.63 -8.91 11.99
N ASP A 113 -10.98 -9.93 11.23
CA ASP A 113 -11.02 -11.30 11.75
C ASP A 113 -9.64 -11.77 12.18
N ALA A 114 -8.59 -11.27 11.55
CA ALA A 114 -7.21 -11.65 11.87
C ALA A 114 -6.58 -10.75 12.93
N ASN A 115 -7.32 -9.79 13.46
CA ASN A 115 -6.84 -8.88 14.50
C ASN A 115 -5.63 -8.06 14.06
N VAL A 116 -5.62 -7.62 12.80
CA VAL A 116 -4.57 -6.72 12.31
C VAL A 116 -4.73 -5.36 13.00
N ASP A 117 -3.61 -4.76 13.38
CA ASP A 117 -3.64 -3.53 14.18
C ASP A 117 -3.53 -2.27 13.34
N GLY A 118 -2.94 -2.36 12.16
CA GLY A 118 -2.81 -1.20 11.29
C GLY A 118 -2.48 -1.63 9.88
N VAL A 119 -2.67 -0.71 8.93
CA VAL A 119 -2.53 -1.04 7.51
C VAL A 119 -1.79 0.09 6.80
N ILE A 120 -0.91 -0.30 5.87
CA ILE A 120 -0.33 0.63 4.91
C ILE A 120 -0.91 0.29 3.54
N MET A 121 -1.51 1.30 2.90
CA MET A 121 -2.05 1.19 1.55
C MET A 121 -1.24 2.08 0.63
N THR A 122 -0.77 1.57 -0.51
CA THR A 122 -0.06 2.39 -1.49
C THR A 122 -0.83 2.49 -2.80
N SER A 123 -0.77 3.68 -3.45
CA SER A 123 -1.45 3.93 -4.72
C SER A 123 -0.57 4.78 -5.64
N THR A 124 -0.76 4.62 -6.94
CA THR A 124 0.05 5.29 -7.96
C THR A 124 -0.72 6.39 -8.72
N UNK A 125 -1.40 6.05 -9.70
CA UNK A 125 -1.99 6.99 -10.54
C UNK A 125 -3.17 7.59 -9.95
N GLY A 126 -3.90 8.38 -10.84
CA GLY A 126 -5.08 9.17 -10.46
C GLY A 126 -6.26 8.35 -10.02
N THR A 127 -6.86 7.58 -10.95
CA THR A 127 -7.97 6.71 -10.54
C THR A 127 -7.51 5.60 -9.60
N CYS A 128 -6.26 5.24 -9.67
CA CYS A 128 -5.66 4.30 -8.73
C CYS A 128 -5.71 4.87 -7.31
N THR A 129 -5.40 6.15 -7.14
CA THR A 129 -5.50 6.81 -5.84
C THR A 129 -6.95 6.88 -5.37
N ARG A 130 -7.89 7.16 -6.29
CA ARG A 130 -9.30 7.17 -5.92
C ARG A 130 -9.75 5.80 -5.43
N CYS A 131 -9.37 4.74 -6.14
CA CYS A 131 -9.67 3.38 -5.72
C CYS A 131 -9.10 3.09 -4.34
N GLY A 132 -7.82 3.43 -4.14
CA GLY A 132 -7.17 3.19 -2.85
C GLY A 132 -7.82 3.94 -1.72
N ALA A 133 -8.14 5.22 -1.92
CA ALA A 133 -8.78 6.01 -0.87
C ALA A 133 -10.17 5.48 -0.54
N THR A 134 -10.91 5.00 -1.55
CA THR A 134 -12.21 4.39 -1.31
C THR A 134 -12.07 3.14 -0.46
N MET A 135 -11.08 2.30 -0.78
CA MET A 135 -10.81 1.11 0.03
C MET A 135 -10.40 1.48 1.45
N VAL A 136 -9.56 2.50 1.59
CA VAL A 136 -9.13 2.98 2.91
C VAL A 136 -10.33 3.31 3.78
N LYS A 137 -11.28 4.05 3.23
CA LYS A 137 -12.47 4.41 4.02
C LYS A 137 -13.24 3.18 4.47
N GLU A 138 -13.40 2.21 3.58
CA GLU A 138 -14.14 1.00 3.94
C GLU A 138 -13.43 0.20 5.02
N ILE A 139 -12.10 0.10 4.92
CA ILE A 139 -11.32 -0.66 5.90
C ILE A 139 -11.37 0.04 7.27
N GLU A 140 -11.29 1.38 7.28
CA GLU A 140 -11.38 2.10 8.55
C GLU A 140 -12.69 1.88 9.28
N ARG A 141 -13.76 1.55 8.57
CA ARG A 141 -15.05 1.28 9.23
C ARG A 141 -14.97 0.08 10.16
N TYR A 142 -13.98 -0.78 10.00
CA TYR A 142 -13.77 -1.93 10.89
C TYR A 142 -12.97 -1.56 12.13
N GLY A 143 -12.65 -0.28 12.31
CA GLY A 143 -11.88 0.16 13.46
C GLY A 143 -10.37 -0.02 13.34
N ILE A 144 -9.88 -0.22 12.12
CA ILE A 144 -8.46 -0.47 11.87
C ILE A 144 -7.84 0.81 11.29
N PRO A 145 -6.86 1.42 11.97
CA PRO A 145 -6.20 2.58 11.39
C PRO A 145 -5.42 2.20 10.13
N ILE A 146 -5.51 3.06 9.13
CA ILE A 146 -4.87 2.80 7.86
C ILE A 146 -4.30 4.12 7.32
N VAL A 147 -3.09 4.04 6.78
CA VAL A 147 -2.44 5.18 6.16
C VAL A 147 -2.38 4.95 4.65
N HIS A 148 -2.69 5.99 3.89
CA HIS A 148 -2.67 5.95 2.44
C HIS A 148 -1.43 6.69 1.93
N MET A 149 -0.49 5.94 1.40
CA MET A 149 0.69 6.51 0.75
C MET A 149 0.32 6.72 -0.70
N ALA A 150 0.12 7.97 -1.08
CA ALA A 150 -0.50 8.29 -2.38
C ALA A 150 0.28 9.35 -3.11
N THR A 151 0.42 9.16 -4.42
CA THR A 151 1.10 10.13 -5.24
C THR A 151 0.24 11.39 -5.43
N ILE A 152 -1.07 11.23 -5.57
CA ILE A 152 -1.95 12.39 -5.80
C ILE A 152 -2.77 12.63 -4.53
N THR A 153 -2.16 13.35 -3.61
CA THR A 153 -2.73 13.50 -2.27
C THR A 153 -4.05 14.24 -2.25
N THR A 154 -4.27 15.17 -3.20
CA THR A 154 -5.54 15.89 -3.26
C THR A 154 -6.70 14.95 -3.55
N ILE A 155 -6.49 13.93 -4.37
CA ILE A 155 -7.54 12.94 -4.62
C ILE A 155 -7.82 12.14 -3.35
N SER A 156 -6.77 11.68 -2.69
CA SER A 156 -6.95 10.91 -1.46
C SER A 156 -7.70 11.72 -0.41
N GLN A 157 -7.33 12.99 -0.27
CA GLN A 157 -7.97 13.88 0.69
C GLN A 157 -9.44 14.11 0.36
N SER A 158 -9.75 14.35 -0.91
CA SER A 158 -11.12 14.65 -1.30
C SER A 158 -12.04 13.43 -1.17
N VAL A 159 -11.50 12.24 -1.35
CA VAL A 159 -12.29 11.01 -1.13
C VAL A 159 -12.51 10.76 0.35
N GLY A 160 -11.56 11.17 1.19
CA GLY A 160 -11.73 11.10 2.63
C GLY A 160 -10.84 10.15 3.38
N ALA A 161 -9.69 9.78 2.80
CA ALA A 161 -8.69 9.05 3.58
C ALA A 161 -8.20 9.95 4.72
N ASN A 162 -8.09 9.40 5.91
CA ASN A 162 -7.78 10.22 7.07
C ASN A 162 -6.29 10.43 7.31
N ARG A 163 -5.46 9.48 6.92
CA ARG A 163 -4.01 9.59 7.10
C ARG A 163 -3.36 9.43 5.73
N ILE A 164 -2.70 10.48 5.27
CA ILE A 164 -2.16 10.53 3.91
C ILE A 164 -0.68 10.90 3.95
N ILE A 165 0.13 10.10 3.27
CA ILE A 165 1.57 10.36 3.12
C ILE A 165 1.82 10.69 1.65
N PRO A 166 2.36 11.86 1.34
CA PRO A 166 2.76 12.16 -0.05
C PRO A 166 3.89 11.24 -0.49
N THR A 167 3.81 10.75 -1.71
CA THR A 167 4.83 9.86 -2.25
C THR A 167 5.58 10.52 -3.41
N VAL A 168 6.59 9.81 -3.94
CA VAL A 168 7.57 10.47 -4.80
C VAL A 168 7.03 10.72 -6.21
N ALA A 169 6.66 9.64 -6.90
CA ALA A 169 6.23 9.76 -8.29
C ALA A 169 5.42 8.53 -8.65
N ILE A 170 4.64 8.64 -9.71
CA ILE A 170 3.71 7.58 -10.09
C ILE A 170 4.40 6.23 -10.26
N PRO A 171 5.52 6.11 -11.04
CA PRO A 171 6.09 4.78 -11.27
C PRO A 171 6.84 4.19 -10.08
N TYR A 172 7.15 4.99 -9.07
CA TYR A 172 7.87 4.52 -7.88
C TYR A 172 7.46 5.34 -6.66
N PRO A 173 6.21 5.16 -6.20
CA PRO A 173 5.74 6.00 -5.10
C PRO A 173 6.60 5.90 -3.85
N VAL A 174 7.10 4.72 -3.52
CA VAL A 174 7.92 4.55 -2.32
C VAL A 174 9.37 4.23 -2.72
N GLY A 175 9.87 4.99 -3.67
CA GLY A 175 11.25 4.86 -4.13
C GLY A 175 11.66 6.07 -4.91
N ASN A 176 12.91 6.10 -5.33
CA ASN A 176 13.40 7.10 -6.26
C ASN A 176 14.72 6.59 -6.83
N PRO A 177 14.66 5.87 -7.97
CA PRO A 177 15.88 5.27 -8.52
C PRO A 177 16.96 6.28 -8.86
N GLU A 178 16.57 7.55 -9.09
CA GLU A 178 17.55 8.58 -9.42
C GLU A 178 18.48 8.91 -8.25
N LEU A 179 18.07 8.59 -7.03
CA LEU A 179 18.89 8.87 -5.86
C LEU A 179 20.10 7.92 -5.69
N GLY A 180 20.10 6.81 -6.44
CA GLY A 180 21.20 5.85 -6.29
C GLY A 180 21.33 5.36 -4.86
N ALA A 181 22.55 5.52 -4.31
CA ALA A 181 22.81 5.01 -2.96
C ALA A 181 21.98 5.68 -1.86
N ARG A 182 21.40 6.84 -2.13
CA ARG A 182 20.59 7.54 -1.13
C ARG A 182 19.12 7.12 -1.15
N GLU A 183 18.74 6.23 -2.07
CA GLU A 183 17.34 5.82 -2.18
C GLU A 183 16.86 5.13 -0.91
N ASP A 184 17.67 4.23 -0.34
CA ASP A 184 17.21 3.46 0.81
C ASP A 184 16.90 4.35 2.01
N SER A 185 17.74 5.34 2.26
CA SER A 185 17.51 6.24 3.38
C SER A 185 16.20 7.04 3.20
N MET A 186 15.90 7.48 1.99
CA MET A 186 14.66 8.18 1.71
C MET A 186 13.46 7.27 1.91
N ARG A 187 13.58 6.02 1.45
CA ARG A 187 12.49 5.04 1.59
C ARG A 187 12.22 4.73 3.07
N GLU A 188 13.29 4.58 3.84
CA GLU A 188 13.16 4.34 5.28
C GLU A 188 12.39 5.46 5.96
N GLU A 189 12.77 6.69 5.67
CA GLU A 189 12.15 7.85 6.30
C GLU A 189 10.66 7.94 5.93
N MET A 190 10.33 7.66 4.68
CA MET A 190 8.94 7.74 4.23
C MET A 190 8.06 6.70 4.92
N VAL A 191 8.55 5.47 5.04
CA VAL A 191 7.75 4.42 5.69
C VAL A 191 7.67 4.66 7.20
N GLU A 192 8.75 5.17 7.81
CA GLU A 192 8.69 5.54 9.23
C GLU A 192 7.66 6.62 9.47
N ARG A 193 7.54 7.57 8.54
CA ARG A 193 6.50 8.59 8.64
C ARG A 193 5.10 7.97 8.57
N ALA A 194 4.93 6.96 7.72
CA ALA A 194 3.65 6.26 7.63
C ALA A 194 3.31 5.55 8.94
N ILE A 195 4.28 4.89 9.56
CA ILE A 195 4.05 4.23 10.84
C ILE A 195 3.69 5.27 11.93
N LYS A 196 4.38 6.40 11.92
CA LYS A 196 4.09 7.45 12.89
C LYS A 196 2.67 7.99 12.69
N ALA A 197 2.24 8.12 11.44
CA ALA A 197 0.87 8.56 11.16
C ALA A 197 -0.16 7.57 11.71
N LEU A 198 0.13 6.27 11.66
CA LEU A 198 -0.77 5.27 12.24
C LEU A 198 -0.96 5.47 13.73
N GLU A 199 0.06 5.96 14.42
CA GLU A 199 0.01 6.21 15.87
C GLU A 199 -0.63 7.54 16.23
N THR A 200 -0.84 8.41 15.24
CA THR A 200 -1.30 9.77 15.49
C THR A 200 -2.81 9.83 15.42
N LYS A 201 -3.44 10.42 16.44
CA LYS A 201 -4.87 10.63 16.43
C LYS A 201 -5.21 11.73 15.42
N VAL A 202 -6.19 11.48 14.56
CA VAL A 202 -6.65 12.47 13.59
C VAL A 202 -8.16 12.55 13.65
N ASP A 203 -8.71 13.73 13.37
CA ASP A 203 -10.16 13.93 13.36
C ASP A 203 -10.67 14.35 11.98
N LYS A 204 -9.77 14.45 11.00
CA LYS A 204 -10.15 14.81 9.63
C LYS A 204 -9.03 14.37 8.70
N PRO A 205 -9.28 14.33 7.39
CA PRO A 205 -8.20 13.99 6.43
C PRO A 205 -6.98 14.87 6.64
N THR A 206 -5.84 14.24 6.89
CA THR A 206 -4.61 14.93 7.27
C THR A 206 -3.46 14.41 6.40
N ILE A 207 -2.69 15.35 5.85
CA ILE A 207 -1.51 15.02 5.06
C ILE A 207 -0.27 15.19 5.93
N PHE A 208 0.50 14.12 6.07
CA PHE A 208 1.70 14.10 6.91
C PHE A 208 2.92 14.33 6.01
N LYS A 209 3.42 15.56 5.97
CA LYS A 209 4.48 15.93 5.03
C LYS A 209 5.89 15.66 5.57
N SER A 210 6.06 15.57 6.84
CA SER A 210 7.39 15.31 7.41
C SER A 210 7.28 14.76 8.83
#